data_d205cdc7b76430cf235661d8ddc436fe
#
_entry.id   d205cdc7b76430cf235661d8ddc436fe
#
_cell.length_a   1.000
_cell.length_b   1.000
_cell.length_c   1.000
_cell.angle_alpha   90.00
_cell.angle_beta   90.00
_cell.angle_gamma   90.00
#
_symmetry.space_group_name_H-M   'P 1'
#
loop_
_entity.id
_entity.type
_entity.pdbx_description
1 polymer ?
#
loop_
_entity_poly.entity_id
_entity_poly.type
_entity_poly.pdbx_seq_one_letter_code
_entity_poly.pdbx_strand_id
1 'polypeptide(L)'
;NITNYPYYEVNFLQLGDADSIILAYKENAISPLRIALIDAGNVGDAETIQNEIWNNWHRRDVDIAVLTHPDKDHKGGFFGLLQSPTFTIREFWMFFPWKRHTSISSTATPIEIPTFEKCYDIYNHPTDDSLNLLQLIGNKKVALKDVCKGFDSALMPLKVVGPTSEFADRNSSVMVSEFKEISDDEDLEAYVDDAQMTEADARSVIDTEPDDTSATNMSSLILLFNPGRKFLLTGDASRASLNAVLDENPYELIGSVLKVPHHGS
;
A
#
# COMPACT_ATOMS: atom_id res chain seq x y z
N ASN A 1 -10.60 -5.59 -28.30
CA ASN A 1 -11.61 -4.51 -28.28
C ASN A 1 -12.43 -4.65 -26.99
N ILE A 2 -12.35 -3.65 -26.11
CA ILE A 2 -13.19 -3.58 -24.91
C ILE A 2 -14.60 -3.26 -25.37
N THR A 3 -15.57 -4.09 -25.03
CA THR A 3 -16.97 -3.97 -25.46
C THR A 3 -17.93 -3.62 -24.32
N ASN A 4 -17.53 -3.86 -23.06
CA ASN A 4 -18.34 -3.58 -21.88
C ASN A 4 -17.71 -2.47 -21.04
N TYR A 5 -18.53 -1.55 -20.52
CA TYR A 5 -18.10 -0.46 -19.67
C TYR A 5 -18.98 -0.34 -18.42
N PRO A 6 -18.43 0.10 -17.28
CA PRO A 6 -17.01 0.37 -17.10
C PRO A 6 -16.17 -0.91 -17.29
N TYR A 7 -15.01 -0.77 -17.94
CA TYR A 7 -14.03 -1.84 -17.97
C TYR A 7 -13.10 -1.70 -16.79
N TYR A 8 -12.81 -2.81 -16.15
CA TYR A 8 -11.78 -2.87 -15.10
C TYR A 8 -11.13 -4.24 -15.02
N GLU A 9 -9.89 -4.25 -14.57
CA GLU A 9 -9.14 -5.46 -14.21
C GLU A 9 -8.42 -5.20 -12.89
N VAL A 10 -8.26 -6.25 -12.09
CA VAL A 10 -7.50 -6.26 -10.83
C VAL A 10 -6.56 -7.46 -10.92
N ASN A 11 -5.28 -7.20 -11.11
CA ASN A 11 -4.26 -8.22 -11.26
C ASN A 11 -3.39 -8.24 -10.00
N PHE A 12 -3.47 -9.33 -9.24
CA PHE A 12 -2.55 -9.64 -8.14
C PHE A 12 -1.33 -10.32 -8.75
N LEU A 13 -0.15 -9.73 -8.61
CA LEU A 13 1.06 -10.30 -9.18
C LEU A 13 1.61 -11.41 -8.27
N GLN A 14 2.13 -12.46 -8.89
CA GLN A 14 2.78 -13.55 -8.16
C GLN A 14 4.27 -13.23 -8.03
N LEU A 15 4.66 -12.59 -6.96
CA LEU A 15 6.03 -12.13 -6.67
C LEU A 15 6.67 -12.87 -5.48
N GLY A 16 6.19 -14.08 -5.17
CA GLY A 16 6.58 -14.83 -3.99
C GLY A 16 5.92 -14.26 -2.74
N ASP A 17 6.73 -13.83 -1.81
CA ASP A 17 6.37 -13.22 -0.53
C ASP A 17 6.17 -11.69 -0.59
N ALA A 18 6.10 -11.12 -1.77
CA ALA A 18 5.99 -9.68 -1.98
C ALA A 18 4.65 -9.28 -2.60
N ASP A 19 4.17 -8.09 -2.26
CA ASP A 19 2.89 -7.57 -2.74
C ASP A 19 3.05 -6.58 -3.90
N SER A 20 2.24 -6.81 -4.95
CA SER A 20 2.00 -5.83 -6.00
C SER A 20 0.68 -6.09 -6.70
N ILE A 21 -0.13 -5.04 -6.87
CA ILE A 21 -1.44 -5.13 -7.49
C ILE A 21 -1.55 -4.08 -8.59
N ILE A 22 -1.99 -4.50 -9.79
CA ILE A 22 -2.25 -3.58 -10.88
C ILE A 22 -3.75 -3.45 -11.07
N LEU A 23 -4.24 -2.21 -11.06
CA LEU A 23 -5.62 -1.86 -11.36
C LEU A 23 -5.67 -1.19 -12.72
N ALA A 24 -6.49 -1.72 -13.63
CA ALA A 24 -6.80 -1.06 -14.88
C ALA A 24 -8.28 -0.63 -14.89
N TYR A 25 -8.54 0.58 -15.36
CA TYR A 25 -9.89 1.14 -15.38
C TYR A 25 -10.14 2.01 -16.60
N LYS A 26 -11.30 1.82 -17.22
CA LYS A 26 -11.79 2.68 -18.28
C LYS A 26 -13.30 2.88 -18.13
N GLU A 27 -13.72 4.11 -17.91
CA GLU A 27 -15.10 4.46 -17.58
C GLU A 27 -16.08 4.19 -18.74
N ASN A 28 -15.67 4.56 -19.96
CA ASN A 28 -16.49 4.41 -21.16
C ASN A 28 -15.60 4.32 -22.43
N ALA A 29 -16.20 4.20 -23.60
CA ALA A 29 -15.48 3.99 -24.87
C ALA A 29 -14.47 5.11 -25.22
N ILE A 30 -14.78 6.34 -24.83
CA ILE A 30 -13.97 7.53 -25.17
C ILE A 30 -13.00 7.94 -24.05
N SER A 31 -13.23 7.47 -22.80
CA SER A 31 -12.33 7.74 -21.67
C SER A 31 -10.98 7.08 -21.86
N PRO A 32 -9.87 7.68 -21.39
CA PRO A 32 -8.58 7.02 -21.40
C PRO A 32 -8.57 5.81 -20.45
N LEU A 33 -7.78 4.79 -20.81
CA LEU A 33 -7.45 3.71 -19.90
C LEU A 33 -6.55 4.29 -18.78
N ARG A 34 -6.89 4.05 -17.53
CA ARG A 34 -6.12 4.42 -16.34
C ARG A 34 -5.50 3.17 -15.74
N ILE A 35 -4.26 3.29 -15.28
CA ILE A 35 -3.54 2.22 -14.58
C ILE A 35 -3.06 2.76 -13.25
N ALA A 36 -3.37 2.03 -12.16
CA ALA A 36 -2.77 2.24 -10.86
C ALA A 36 -1.94 1.00 -10.47
N LEU A 37 -0.78 1.23 -9.87
CA LEU A 37 0.09 0.23 -9.28
C LEU A 37 0.06 0.42 -7.77
N ILE A 38 -0.34 -0.60 -7.04
CA ILE A 38 -0.38 -0.62 -5.58
C ILE A 38 0.74 -1.54 -5.12
N ASP A 39 1.72 -0.98 -4.46
CA ASP A 39 2.99 -1.60 -4.09
C ASP A 39 3.77 -2.16 -5.30
N ALA A 40 5.03 -2.43 -5.12
CA ALA A 40 5.89 -2.82 -6.23
C ALA A 40 6.82 -4.01 -5.92
N GLY A 41 6.50 -4.77 -4.89
CA GLY A 41 7.26 -5.94 -4.55
C GLY A 41 8.69 -5.64 -4.09
N ASN A 42 9.54 -6.63 -4.22
CA ASN A 42 10.97 -6.57 -3.89
C ASN A 42 11.78 -5.81 -4.94
N VAL A 43 13.04 -5.52 -4.65
CA VAL A 43 13.95 -4.76 -5.52
C VAL A 43 14.06 -5.34 -6.94
N GLY A 44 13.96 -6.66 -7.09
CA GLY A 44 14.05 -7.35 -8.40
C GLY A 44 12.78 -7.31 -9.24
N ASP A 45 11.65 -6.89 -8.71
CA ASP A 45 10.32 -7.09 -9.34
C ASP A 45 9.94 -6.03 -10.37
N ALA A 46 10.69 -4.96 -10.48
CA ALA A 46 10.41 -3.86 -11.41
C ALA A 46 10.25 -4.30 -12.87
N GLU A 47 11.07 -5.25 -13.34
CA GLU A 47 10.99 -5.77 -14.71
C GLU A 47 9.72 -6.59 -14.91
N THR A 48 9.35 -7.44 -13.97
CA THR A 48 8.12 -8.23 -13.99
C THR A 48 6.91 -7.33 -14.07
N ILE A 49 6.85 -6.28 -13.26
CA ILE A 49 5.77 -5.29 -13.25
C ILE A 49 5.68 -4.56 -14.60
N GLN A 50 6.81 -4.09 -15.15
CA GLN A 50 6.84 -3.43 -16.46
C GLN A 50 6.36 -4.33 -17.58
N ASN A 51 6.77 -5.61 -17.57
CA ASN A 51 6.38 -6.60 -18.56
C ASN A 51 4.89 -6.92 -18.45
N GLU A 52 4.35 -7.05 -17.24
CA GLU A 52 2.91 -7.28 -17.03
C GLU A 52 2.07 -6.12 -17.60
N ILE A 53 2.44 -4.87 -17.28
CA ILE A 53 1.76 -3.68 -17.82
C ILE A 53 1.87 -3.61 -19.34
N TRP A 54 3.04 -3.92 -19.89
CA TRP A 54 3.23 -3.93 -21.35
C TRP A 54 2.42 -5.01 -22.06
N ASN A 55 2.45 -6.23 -21.54
CA ASN A 55 1.80 -7.37 -22.16
C ASN A 55 0.26 -7.21 -22.20
N ASN A 56 -0.32 -6.66 -21.12
CA ASN A 56 -1.77 -6.53 -21.01
C ASN A 56 -2.30 -5.25 -21.68
N TRP A 57 -1.60 -4.14 -21.58
CA TRP A 57 -2.14 -2.84 -22.00
C TRP A 57 -1.24 -2.05 -22.94
N HIS A 58 -0.07 -2.56 -23.31
CA HIS A 58 0.93 -1.89 -24.18
C HIS A 58 1.32 -0.51 -23.68
N ARG A 59 1.35 -0.35 -22.34
CA ARG A 59 1.78 0.88 -21.68
C ARG A 59 3.14 0.71 -20.99
N ARG A 60 3.87 1.83 -20.86
CA ARG A 60 5.13 1.92 -20.14
C ARG A 60 5.03 3.03 -19.08
N ASP A 61 3.85 3.20 -18.53
CA ASP A 61 3.55 4.18 -17.52
C ASP A 61 2.36 3.75 -16.67
N VAL A 62 2.30 4.33 -15.47
CA VAL A 62 1.13 4.26 -14.60
C VAL A 62 0.64 5.66 -14.26
N ASP A 63 -0.68 5.82 -14.18
CA ASP A 63 -1.29 7.08 -13.80
C ASP A 63 -1.12 7.34 -12.30
N ILE A 64 -1.18 6.28 -11.49
CA ILE A 64 -1.06 6.33 -10.03
C ILE A 64 -0.14 5.19 -9.58
N ALA A 65 0.85 5.49 -8.76
CA ALA A 65 1.56 4.52 -7.94
C ALA A 65 1.20 4.77 -6.47
N VAL A 66 0.94 3.73 -5.71
CA VAL A 66 0.64 3.80 -4.28
C VAL A 66 1.63 2.94 -3.53
N LEU A 67 2.30 3.51 -2.55
CA LEU A 67 3.05 2.75 -1.54
C LEU A 67 2.16 2.67 -0.30
N THR A 68 1.70 1.46 0.04
CA THR A 68 0.83 1.27 1.21
C THR A 68 1.58 1.53 2.50
N HIS A 69 2.78 1.00 2.62
CA HIS A 69 3.73 1.21 3.73
C HIS A 69 5.18 0.95 3.26
N PRO A 70 6.21 1.39 4.00
CA PRO A 70 7.57 1.45 3.47
C PRO A 70 8.39 0.16 3.61
N ASP A 71 7.80 -1.00 3.83
CA ASP A 71 8.52 -2.25 3.95
C ASP A 71 9.16 -2.68 2.62
N LYS A 72 10.22 -3.50 2.72
CA LYS A 72 11.11 -3.81 1.58
C LYS A 72 10.40 -4.49 0.41
N ASP A 73 9.46 -5.38 0.72
CA ASP A 73 8.66 -6.21 -0.18
C ASP A 73 7.44 -5.48 -0.77
N HIS A 74 7.25 -4.21 -0.40
CA HIS A 74 6.26 -3.29 -0.96
C HIS A 74 6.90 -2.13 -1.73
N LYS A 75 8.03 -1.60 -1.22
CA LYS A 75 8.69 -0.44 -1.85
C LYS A 75 9.79 -0.81 -2.86
N GLY A 76 10.31 -2.04 -2.80
CA GLY A 76 11.55 -2.44 -3.47
C GLY A 76 11.54 -2.19 -4.96
N GLY A 77 10.53 -2.64 -5.67
CA GLY A 77 10.45 -2.48 -7.12
C GLY A 77 10.28 -1.04 -7.61
N PHE A 78 9.79 -0.13 -6.77
CA PHE A 78 9.70 1.29 -7.14
C PHE A 78 11.05 1.91 -7.47
N PHE A 79 12.14 1.44 -6.86
CA PHE A 79 13.48 1.90 -7.20
C PHE A 79 13.82 1.62 -8.66
N GLY A 80 13.61 0.38 -9.11
CA GLY A 80 13.84 0.00 -10.49
C GLY A 80 12.89 0.70 -11.47
N LEU A 81 11.62 0.84 -11.13
CA LEU A 81 10.62 1.55 -11.95
C LEU A 81 11.00 3.02 -12.11
N LEU A 82 11.39 3.72 -11.04
CA LEU A 82 11.79 5.12 -11.08
C LEU A 82 13.15 5.33 -11.76
N GLN A 83 14.07 4.38 -11.71
CA GLN A 83 15.35 4.45 -12.42
C GLN A 83 15.20 4.12 -13.91
N SER A 84 14.15 3.40 -14.31
CA SER A 84 13.91 3.04 -15.71
C SER A 84 13.83 4.29 -16.59
N PRO A 85 14.55 4.34 -17.73
CA PRO A 85 14.48 5.44 -18.68
C PRO A 85 13.20 5.41 -19.52
N THR A 86 12.51 4.26 -19.56
CA THR A 86 11.36 4.03 -20.44
C THR A 86 10.04 3.91 -19.68
N PHE A 87 10.07 3.91 -18.35
CA PHE A 87 8.87 3.82 -17.53
C PHE A 87 8.61 5.13 -16.79
N THR A 88 7.35 5.53 -16.69
CA THR A 88 6.96 6.77 -16.03
C THR A 88 5.81 6.57 -15.05
N ILE A 89 5.87 7.29 -13.94
CA ILE A 89 4.83 7.37 -12.92
C ILE A 89 4.33 8.81 -12.91
N ARG A 90 3.01 9.02 -13.03
CA ARG A 90 2.43 10.36 -13.05
C ARG A 90 2.21 10.92 -11.65
N GLU A 91 1.55 10.16 -10.78
CA GLU A 91 1.31 10.49 -9.39
C GLU A 91 1.82 9.38 -8.49
N PHE A 92 2.43 9.74 -7.36
CA PHE A 92 2.88 8.80 -6.34
C PHE A 92 2.18 9.14 -5.03
N TRP A 93 1.42 8.19 -4.49
CA TRP A 93 0.66 8.33 -3.26
C TRP A 93 1.34 7.55 -2.15
N MET A 94 1.49 8.18 -1.01
CA MET A 94 1.96 7.54 0.21
C MET A 94 1.52 8.34 1.42
N PHE A 95 1.59 7.72 2.56
CA PHE A 95 1.37 8.37 3.84
C PHE A 95 2.63 9.12 4.29
N PHE A 96 2.46 10.36 4.80
CA PHE A 96 3.59 11.17 5.29
C PHE A 96 3.55 11.25 6.82
N PRO A 97 4.30 10.41 7.55
CA PRO A 97 4.27 10.42 9.01
C PRO A 97 4.69 11.77 9.61
N TRP A 98 5.56 12.53 8.93
CA TRP A 98 6.02 13.86 9.37
C TRP A 98 5.02 15.01 9.15
N LYS A 99 3.87 14.75 8.53
CA LYS A 99 2.82 15.76 8.29
C LYS A 99 1.57 15.56 9.12
N ARG A 100 1.64 14.72 10.13
CA ARG A 100 0.48 14.48 10.99
C ARG A 100 0.28 15.63 11.99
N HIS A 101 -0.92 15.73 12.50
CA HIS A 101 -1.27 16.73 13.52
C HIS A 101 -1.09 16.15 14.92
N THR A 102 -0.59 16.97 15.83
CA THR A 102 -0.62 16.63 17.26
C THR A 102 -2.07 16.70 17.72
N SER A 103 -2.77 15.57 17.73
CA SER A 103 -4.08 15.47 18.34
C SER A 103 -3.88 15.59 19.85
N ILE A 104 -4.15 16.76 20.43
CA ILE A 104 -4.20 16.96 21.86
C ILE A 104 -5.51 16.32 22.34
N SER A 105 -5.48 15.02 22.62
CA SER A 105 -6.49 14.42 23.49
C SER A 105 -6.28 15.04 24.85
N SER A 106 -7.32 15.61 25.45
CA SER A 106 -7.27 16.32 26.72
C SER A 106 -6.82 15.48 27.92
N THR A 107 -6.47 14.22 27.73
CA THR A 107 -6.08 13.25 28.75
C THR A 107 -4.86 12.38 28.41
N ALA A 108 -4.23 12.55 27.22
CA ALA A 108 -3.12 11.72 26.78
C ALA A 108 -1.80 12.51 26.72
N THR A 109 -0.69 11.80 26.90
CA THR A 109 0.66 12.32 26.67
C THR A 109 0.74 12.91 25.26
N PRO A 110 1.33 14.10 25.04
CA PRO A 110 1.52 14.65 23.71
C PRO A 110 2.26 13.67 22.80
N ILE A 111 1.70 13.38 21.64
CA ILE A 111 2.34 12.52 20.63
C ILE A 111 3.38 13.37 19.91
N GLU A 112 4.65 12.99 19.99
CA GLU A 112 5.72 13.65 19.24
C GLU A 112 5.65 13.22 17.79
N ILE A 113 5.29 14.12 16.87
CA ILE A 113 5.31 13.87 15.44
C ILE A 113 6.76 13.86 14.96
N PRO A 114 7.21 12.81 14.24
CA PRO A 114 8.58 12.74 13.75
C PRO A 114 8.84 13.82 12.70
N THR A 115 10.05 14.35 12.67
CA THR A 115 10.46 15.27 11.60
C THR A 115 10.72 14.52 10.30
N PHE A 116 10.72 15.26 9.17
CA PHE A 116 11.05 14.69 7.87
C PHE A 116 12.43 13.99 7.87
N GLU A 117 13.43 14.61 8.52
CA GLU A 117 14.78 14.06 8.61
C GLU A 117 14.82 12.74 9.35
N LYS A 118 14.01 12.57 10.40
CA LYS A 118 13.89 11.30 11.13
C LYS A 118 13.23 10.21 10.32
N CYS A 119 12.30 10.58 9.41
CA CYS A 119 11.59 9.63 8.55
C CYS A 119 12.36 9.30 7.25
N TYR A 120 13.40 10.06 6.90
CA TYR A 120 14.04 9.95 5.60
C TYR A 120 14.61 8.56 5.33
N ASP A 121 15.27 7.97 6.32
CA ASP A 121 15.95 6.67 6.20
C ASP A 121 14.99 5.50 6.00
N ILE A 122 13.72 5.65 6.44
CA ILE A 122 12.66 4.64 6.20
C ILE A 122 12.47 4.36 4.71
N TYR A 123 12.76 5.34 3.86
CA TYR A 123 12.60 5.28 2.41
C TYR A 123 13.91 4.97 1.67
N ASN A 124 14.96 4.56 2.37
CA ASN A 124 16.19 4.09 1.74
C ASN A 124 15.95 2.78 0.99
N HIS A 125 16.78 2.54 -0.02
CA HIS A 125 16.82 1.28 -0.74
C HIS A 125 17.27 0.15 0.22
N PRO A 126 16.67 -1.03 0.16
CA PRO A 126 16.94 -2.11 1.13
C PRO A 126 18.42 -2.56 1.21
N THR A 127 19.18 -2.39 0.13
CA THR A 127 20.59 -2.87 0.05
C THR A 127 21.56 -1.81 -0.48
N ASP A 128 21.13 -0.57 -0.68
CA ASP A 128 21.97 0.53 -1.18
C ASP A 128 21.58 1.86 -0.52
N ASP A 129 22.23 2.19 0.57
CA ASP A 129 21.97 3.41 1.36
C ASP A 129 22.20 4.72 0.59
N SER A 130 22.83 4.66 -0.59
CA SER A 130 23.00 5.84 -1.46
C SER A 130 21.73 6.20 -2.23
N LEU A 131 20.74 5.31 -2.25
CA LEU A 131 19.48 5.49 -2.95
C LEU A 131 18.33 5.69 -1.95
N ASN A 132 17.55 6.73 -2.18
CA ASN A 132 16.35 7.02 -1.40
C ASN A 132 15.14 7.24 -2.31
N LEU A 133 14.02 6.62 -1.98
CA LEU A 133 12.79 6.65 -2.79
C LEU A 133 12.26 8.07 -2.99
N LEU A 134 12.25 8.88 -1.91
CA LEU A 134 11.76 10.26 -1.98
C LEU A 134 12.63 11.12 -2.90
N GLN A 135 13.95 10.88 -2.87
CA GLN A 135 14.89 11.57 -3.76
C GLN A 135 14.67 11.18 -5.23
N LEU A 136 14.44 9.89 -5.52
CA LEU A 136 14.15 9.42 -6.88
C LEU A 136 12.84 10.00 -7.40
N ILE A 137 11.78 10.02 -6.60
CA ILE A 137 10.50 10.64 -6.93
C ILE A 137 10.70 12.12 -7.28
N GLY A 138 11.45 12.86 -6.46
CA GLY A 138 11.77 14.26 -6.70
C GLY A 138 12.57 14.49 -7.98
N ASN A 139 13.61 13.69 -8.23
CA ASN A 139 14.45 13.76 -9.43
C ASN A 139 13.65 13.49 -10.71
N LYS A 140 12.70 12.58 -10.67
CA LYS A 140 11.80 12.26 -11.78
C LYS A 140 10.63 13.24 -11.91
N LYS A 141 10.49 14.20 -10.99
CA LYS A 141 9.39 15.18 -10.93
C LYS A 141 8.00 14.53 -10.92
N VAL A 142 7.89 13.37 -10.28
CA VAL A 142 6.62 12.70 -10.07
C VAL A 142 5.79 13.51 -9.06
N ALA A 143 4.48 13.65 -9.30
CA ALA A 143 3.60 14.37 -8.40
C ALA A 143 3.38 13.55 -7.13
N LEU A 144 4.16 13.82 -6.08
CA LEU A 144 4.08 13.13 -4.79
C LEU A 144 2.91 13.68 -3.96
N LYS A 145 2.04 12.80 -3.48
CA LYS A 145 0.85 13.16 -2.69
C LYS A 145 0.86 12.48 -1.34
N ASP A 146 0.67 13.29 -0.31
CA ASP A 146 0.34 12.82 1.03
C ASP A 146 -1.13 12.41 1.07
N VAL A 147 -1.40 11.13 1.32
CA VAL A 147 -2.74 10.59 1.31
C VAL A 147 -3.07 9.89 2.62
N CYS A 148 -4.30 10.05 3.05
CA CYS A 148 -4.89 9.35 4.19
C CYS A 148 -6.39 9.18 3.95
N LYS A 149 -7.09 8.59 4.90
CA LYS A 149 -8.56 8.43 4.83
C LYS A 149 -9.26 9.68 4.33
N GLY A 150 -10.16 9.48 3.37
CA GLY A 150 -10.94 10.54 2.72
C GLY A 150 -10.30 11.13 1.46
N PHE A 151 -9.13 10.62 1.05
CA PHE A 151 -8.52 11.01 -0.22
C PHE A 151 -9.14 10.20 -1.37
N ASP A 152 -9.71 10.91 -2.35
CA ASP A 152 -10.34 10.33 -3.55
C ASP A 152 -9.51 10.63 -4.79
N SER A 153 -9.36 9.63 -5.67
CA SER A 153 -8.74 9.82 -6.97
C SER A 153 -9.66 10.60 -7.92
N ALA A 154 -9.08 11.57 -8.60
CA ALA A 154 -9.76 12.25 -9.72
C ALA A 154 -9.68 11.45 -11.05
N LEU A 155 -8.93 10.35 -11.09
CA LEU A 155 -8.60 9.63 -12.33
C LEU A 155 -9.38 8.31 -12.50
N MET A 156 -9.73 7.68 -11.39
CA MET A 156 -10.42 6.38 -11.37
C MET A 156 -11.14 6.20 -10.03
N PRO A 157 -12.11 5.26 -9.92
CA PRO A 157 -12.88 5.05 -8.69
C PRO A 157 -12.05 4.35 -7.60
N LEU A 158 -10.99 5.00 -7.16
CA LEU A 158 -10.05 4.57 -6.14
C LEU A 158 -9.99 5.62 -5.04
N LYS A 159 -10.20 5.20 -3.80
CA LYS A 159 -10.10 6.09 -2.65
C LYS A 159 -9.35 5.44 -1.49
N VAL A 160 -8.80 6.29 -0.60
CA VAL A 160 -8.17 5.88 0.65
C VAL A 160 -9.24 5.85 1.74
N VAL A 161 -9.49 4.67 2.32
CA VAL A 161 -10.46 4.46 3.40
C VAL A 161 -9.78 4.26 4.76
N GLY A 162 -8.48 4.01 4.80
CA GLY A 162 -7.67 3.90 6.00
C GLY A 162 -6.19 4.19 5.73
N PRO A 163 -5.39 4.32 6.80
CA PRO A 163 -5.81 4.34 8.19
C PRO A 163 -6.67 5.58 8.52
N THR A 164 -7.44 5.53 9.62
CA THR A 164 -8.14 6.71 10.11
C THR A 164 -7.13 7.75 10.58
N SER A 165 -7.48 9.04 10.57
CA SER A 165 -6.54 10.09 10.96
C SER A 165 -6.02 9.91 12.39
N GLU A 166 -6.90 9.51 13.32
CA GLU A 166 -6.52 9.27 14.70
C GLU A 166 -5.53 8.11 14.83
N PHE A 167 -5.76 7.02 14.08
CA PHE A 167 -4.89 5.86 14.07
C PHE A 167 -3.52 6.19 13.47
N ALA A 168 -3.52 6.93 12.36
CA ALA A 168 -2.32 7.41 11.69
C ALA A 168 -1.47 8.33 12.58
N ASP A 169 -2.11 9.26 13.29
CA ASP A 169 -1.41 10.19 14.19
C ASP A 169 -0.74 9.45 15.36
N ARG A 170 -1.41 8.44 15.93
CA ARG A 170 -0.86 7.63 17.02
C ARG A 170 0.37 6.83 16.59
N ASN A 171 0.31 6.21 15.41
CA ASN A 171 1.38 5.31 14.96
C ASN A 171 2.57 6.05 14.34
N SER A 172 2.39 7.26 13.83
CA SER A 172 3.46 8.02 13.20
C SER A 172 4.69 8.25 14.10
N SER A 173 4.49 8.41 15.41
CA SER A 173 5.60 8.62 16.36
C SER A 173 6.40 7.34 16.62
N VAL A 174 5.73 6.19 16.57
CA VAL A 174 6.32 4.88 16.87
C VAL A 174 7.02 4.31 15.63
N MET A 175 6.47 4.53 14.45
CA MET A 175 6.95 4.03 13.16
C MET A 175 8.45 4.27 12.93
N VAL A 176 8.97 5.43 13.33
CA VAL A 176 10.39 5.76 13.15
C VAL A 176 11.30 4.99 14.10
N SER A 177 10.86 4.73 15.33
CA SER A 177 11.65 3.96 16.30
C SER A 177 11.69 2.47 15.94
N GLU A 178 10.57 1.90 15.57
CA GLU A 178 10.46 0.49 15.18
C GLU A 178 11.27 0.21 13.90
N PHE A 179 11.21 1.10 12.91
CA PHE A 179 11.93 0.90 11.66
C PHE A 179 13.45 0.81 11.83
N LYS A 180 14.01 1.43 12.87
CA LYS A 180 15.43 1.33 13.22
C LYS A 180 15.80 0.00 13.87
N GLU A 181 14.86 -0.62 14.58
CA GLU A 181 15.08 -1.91 15.27
C GLU A 181 14.99 -3.10 14.31
N ILE A 182 14.07 -3.05 13.33
CA ILE A 182 13.84 -4.12 12.35
C ILE A 182 14.98 -4.26 11.33
N SER A 183 15.76 -3.20 11.09
CA SER A 183 16.89 -3.26 10.13
C SER A 183 18.01 -4.21 10.55
N ASP A 184 18.03 -4.70 11.79
CA ASP A 184 19.08 -5.56 12.34
C ASP A 184 18.65 -7.04 12.49
N ASP A 185 17.34 -7.36 12.30
CA ASP A 185 16.85 -8.75 12.34
C ASP A 185 16.38 -9.20 10.94
N GLU A 186 16.99 -10.28 10.44
CA GLU A 186 16.46 -11.01 9.27
C GLU A 186 15.19 -11.75 9.72
N ASP A 187 14.03 -11.21 9.38
CA ASP A 187 12.75 -11.90 9.59
C ASP A 187 12.70 -13.18 8.73
N LEU A 188 12.99 -14.32 9.38
CA LEU A 188 12.65 -15.63 8.89
C LEU A 188 11.15 -15.86 9.16
N GLU A 189 10.28 -15.38 8.29
CA GLU A 189 8.89 -15.80 8.30
C GLU A 189 8.81 -17.31 8.03
N ALA A 190 8.27 -18.04 8.99
CA ALA A 190 8.06 -19.46 8.86
C ALA A 190 6.90 -19.69 7.88
N TYR A 191 7.21 -20.18 6.69
CA TYR A 191 6.23 -20.66 5.73
C TYR A 191 5.44 -21.82 6.35
N VAL A 192 4.18 -21.62 6.66
CA VAL A 192 3.27 -22.67 7.08
C VAL A 192 2.68 -23.31 5.82
N ASP A 193 2.97 -24.60 5.61
CA ASP A 193 2.45 -25.38 4.50
C ASP A 193 0.91 -25.44 4.56
N ASP A 194 0.24 -24.89 3.56
CA ASP A 194 -1.21 -24.74 3.41
C ASP A 194 -1.99 -26.08 3.28
N ALA A 195 -1.42 -27.20 3.69
CA ALA A 195 -2.03 -28.50 3.55
C ALA A 195 -3.23 -28.69 4.49
N GLN A 196 -4.41 -28.29 4.03
CA GLN A 196 -5.72 -28.76 4.54
C GLN A 196 -6.20 -28.18 5.88
N MET A 197 -6.15 -26.88 6.05
CA MET A 197 -6.84 -26.21 7.15
C MET A 197 -8.36 -26.21 6.91
N THR A 198 -9.15 -26.66 7.89
CA THR A 198 -10.61 -26.53 7.82
C THR A 198 -11.07 -25.10 8.13
N GLU A 199 -12.31 -24.73 7.74
CA GLU A 199 -12.86 -23.40 8.08
C GLU A 199 -12.90 -23.18 9.61
N ALA A 200 -13.10 -24.23 10.40
CA ALA A 200 -13.11 -24.16 11.86
C ALA A 200 -11.69 -23.92 12.41
N ASP A 201 -10.67 -24.55 11.82
CA ASP A 201 -9.28 -24.34 12.19
C ASP A 201 -8.84 -22.91 11.83
N ALA A 202 -9.19 -22.45 10.62
CA ALA A 202 -8.89 -21.07 10.19
C ALA A 202 -9.54 -20.02 11.12
N ARG A 203 -10.79 -20.22 11.52
CA ARG A 203 -11.45 -19.33 12.50
C ARG A 203 -10.76 -19.35 13.85
N SER A 204 -10.34 -20.52 14.33
CA SER A 204 -9.63 -20.65 15.61
C SER A 204 -8.29 -19.94 15.58
N VAL A 205 -7.55 -20.03 14.47
CA VAL A 205 -6.28 -19.31 14.27
C VAL A 205 -6.53 -17.81 14.30
N ILE A 206 -7.46 -17.30 13.47
CA ILE A 206 -7.78 -15.86 13.41
C ILE A 206 -8.18 -15.29 14.79
N ASP A 207 -8.88 -16.08 15.62
CA ASP A 207 -9.32 -15.65 16.95
C ASP A 207 -8.21 -15.69 18.01
N THR A 208 -7.15 -16.46 17.81
CA THR A 208 -6.10 -16.72 18.81
C THR A 208 -4.75 -16.08 18.49
N GLU A 209 -4.47 -15.83 17.21
CA GLU A 209 -3.22 -15.17 16.81
C GLU A 209 -3.17 -13.74 17.34
N PRO A 210 -2.00 -13.29 17.83
CA PRO A 210 -1.82 -11.89 18.21
C PRO A 210 -1.99 -10.99 16.98
N ASP A 211 -2.53 -9.80 17.19
CA ASP A 211 -2.60 -8.79 16.13
C ASP A 211 -1.18 -8.29 15.81
N ASP A 212 -0.93 -7.97 14.54
CA ASP A 212 0.28 -7.26 14.15
C ASP A 212 0.28 -5.87 14.79
N THR A 213 1.28 -5.61 15.62
CA THR A 213 1.44 -4.35 16.34
C THR A 213 2.53 -3.47 15.77
N SER A 214 3.17 -3.87 14.66
CA SER A 214 4.11 -3.03 13.92
C SER A 214 3.46 -1.71 13.53
N ALA A 215 4.04 -0.59 13.92
CA ALA A 215 3.51 0.73 13.59
C ALA A 215 3.53 0.97 12.08
N THR A 216 4.44 0.34 11.36
CA THR A 216 4.53 0.37 9.90
C THR A 216 3.29 -0.27 9.27
N ASN A 217 2.99 -1.53 9.62
CA ASN A 217 1.84 -2.26 9.12
C ASN A 217 0.52 -1.63 9.57
N MET A 218 0.43 -1.22 10.85
CA MET A 218 -0.72 -0.47 11.33
C MET A 218 -0.99 0.83 10.58
N SER A 219 0.02 1.41 9.94
CA SER A 219 -0.08 2.64 9.12
C SER A 219 -0.31 2.36 7.64
N SER A 220 -0.45 1.10 7.22
CA SER A 220 -0.73 0.72 5.83
C SER A 220 -1.94 1.46 5.28
N LEU A 221 -1.81 1.99 4.06
CA LEU A 221 -2.94 2.55 3.35
C LEU A 221 -3.94 1.46 2.98
N ILE A 222 -5.17 1.65 3.38
CA ILE A 222 -6.30 0.80 3.01
C ILE A 222 -7.08 1.49 1.91
N LEU A 223 -7.19 0.84 0.76
CA LEU A 223 -7.77 1.40 -0.45
C LEU A 223 -9.07 0.71 -0.80
N LEU A 224 -10.07 1.48 -1.24
CA LEU A 224 -11.29 0.97 -1.83
C LEU A 224 -11.31 1.30 -3.32
N PHE A 225 -11.26 0.28 -4.17
CA PHE A 225 -11.48 0.39 -5.61
C PHE A 225 -12.89 -0.07 -5.95
N ASN A 226 -13.72 0.83 -6.49
CA ASN A 226 -15.13 0.56 -6.75
C ASN A 226 -15.56 0.88 -8.20
N PRO A 227 -15.13 0.09 -9.18
CA PRO A 227 -15.51 0.27 -10.59
C PRO A 227 -16.90 -0.32 -10.93
N GLY A 228 -17.69 -0.69 -9.94
CA GLY A 228 -18.97 -1.42 -10.04
C GLY A 228 -19.03 -2.64 -9.14
N ARG A 229 -17.88 -3.27 -8.89
CA ARG A 229 -17.64 -4.23 -7.79
C ARG A 229 -16.58 -3.65 -6.87
N LYS A 230 -16.78 -3.79 -5.58
CA LYS A 230 -15.86 -3.25 -4.57
C LYS A 230 -14.69 -4.21 -4.34
N PHE A 231 -13.48 -3.64 -4.26
CA PHE A 231 -12.26 -4.34 -3.87
C PHE A 231 -11.62 -3.55 -2.73
N LEU A 232 -11.44 -4.18 -1.58
CA LEU A 232 -10.74 -3.63 -0.44
C LEU A 232 -9.31 -4.14 -0.44
N LEU A 233 -8.36 -3.24 -0.68
CA LEU A 233 -6.94 -3.53 -0.77
C LEU A 233 -6.28 -2.99 0.49
N THR A 234 -5.72 -3.86 1.29
CA THR A 234 -5.41 -3.58 2.69
C THR A 234 -3.92 -3.32 2.97
N GLY A 235 -3.04 -3.55 1.98
CA GLY A 235 -1.62 -3.68 2.29
C GLY A 235 -1.45 -4.71 3.39
N ASP A 236 -0.66 -4.38 4.41
CA ASP A 236 -0.41 -5.21 5.58
C ASP A 236 -1.10 -4.67 6.84
N ALA A 237 -2.24 -4.01 6.61
CA ALA A 237 -3.00 -3.39 7.69
C ALA A 237 -3.37 -4.40 8.78
N SER A 238 -3.09 -4.05 10.03
CA SER A 238 -3.45 -4.86 11.19
C SER A 238 -4.97 -5.00 11.34
N ARG A 239 -5.39 -6.00 12.09
CA ARG A 239 -6.79 -6.20 12.46
C ARG A 239 -7.37 -4.96 13.18
N ALA A 240 -6.57 -4.32 14.02
CA ALA A 240 -6.97 -3.07 14.69
C ALA A 240 -7.22 -1.93 13.69
N SER A 241 -6.36 -1.77 12.67
CA SER A 241 -6.54 -0.80 11.58
C SER A 241 -7.83 -1.06 10.80
N LEU A 242 -8.08 -2.32 10.44
CA LEU A 242 -9.27 -2.72 9.70
C LEU A 242 -10.55 -2.48 10.50
N ASN A 243 -10.56 -2.83 11.79
CA ASN A 243 -11.69 -2.60 12.67
C ASN A 243 -12.00 -1.11 12.80
N ALA A 244 -10.99 -0.26 12.97
CA ALA A 244 -11.18 1.19 13.02
C ALA A 244 -11.84 1.75 11.74
N VAL A 245 -11.48 1.20 10.57
CA VAL A 245 -12.10 1.60 9.29
C VAL A 245 -13.53 1.08 9.16
N LEU A 246 -13.79 -0.15 9.60
CA LEU A 246 -15.12 -0.76 9.59
C LEU A 246 -16.09 -0.05 10.53
N ASP A 247 -15.64 0.33 11.73
CA ASP A 247 -16.47 1.03 12.71
C ASP A 247 -16.93 2.40 12.22
N GLU A 248 -16.05 3.09 11.47
CA GLU A 248 -16.41 4.41 10.92
C GLU A 248 -17.29 4.34 9.66
N ASN A 249 -17.15 3.27 8.83
CA ASN A 249 -17.84 3.16 7.54
C ASN A 249 -18.38 1.75 7.26
N PRO A 250 -19.20 1.16 8.13
CA PRO A 250 -19.59 -0.24 8.00
C PRO A 250 -20.36 -0.54 6.70
N TYR A 251 -21.19 0.37 6.24
CA TYR A 251 -22.00 0.14 5.04
C TYR A 251 -21.24 0.31 3.72
N GLU A 252 -20.18 1.11 3.72
CA GLU A 252 -19.43 1.36 2.50
C GLU A 252 -18.63 0.14 2.07
N LEU A 253 -18.12 -0.63 3.02
CA LEU A 253 -17.23 -1.77 2.78
C LEU A 253 -17.98 -3.09 2.60
N ILE A 254 -19.26 -3.16 2.95
CA ILE A 254 -20.07 -4.38 2.79
C ILE A 254 -20.07 -4.84 1.32
N GLY A 255 -19.80 -6.15 1.13
CA GLY A 255 -19.79 -6.80 -0.18
C GLY A 255 -18.51 -6.57 -0.98
N SER A 256 -17.45 -6.06 -0.35
CA SER A 256 -16.13 -5.96 -0.98
C SER A 256 -15.47 -7.34 -1.14
N VAL A 257 -14.71 -7.49 -2.21
CA VAL A 257 -13.67 -8.52 -2.30
C VAL A 257 -12.50 -8.01 -1.47
N LEU A 258 -12.07 -8.79 -0.50
CA LEU A 258 -10.98 -8.43 0.40
C LEU A 258 -9.66 -9.04 -0.10
N LYS A 259 -8.61 -8.21 -0.28
CA LYS A 259 -7.23 -8.68 -0.26
C LYS A 259 -6.90 -8.94 1.21
N VAL A 260 -6.52 -10.17 1.54
CA VAL A 260 -6.13 -10.50 2.92
C VAL A 260 -4.84 -9.75 3.24
N PRO A 261 -4.75 -9.08 4.40
CA PRO A 261 -3.53 -8.37 4.80
C PRO A 261 -2.35 -9.31 5.01
N HIS A 262 -1.14 -8.77 4.95
CA HIS A 262 0.12 -9.37 5.40
C HIS A 262 0.28 -10.82 4.89
N HIS A 263 0.19 -11.00 3.54
CA HIS A 263 0.32 -12.29 2.83
C HIS A 263 -0.58 -13.41 3.36
N GLY A 264 -1.56 -13.09 4.21
CA GLY A 264 -2.49 -14.05 4.82
C GLY A 264 -1.98 -14.65 6.14
N SER A 265 -0.91 -14.09 6.70
CA SER A 265 -0.37 -14.48 8.02
C SER A 265 -1.21 -13.91 9.17
#